data_2c09b90a852e0eb3843ca8070f14d23f
#
_entry.id   2c09b90a852e0eb3843ca8070f14d23f
#
_cell.length_a   1.000
_cell.length_b   1.000
_cell.length_c   1.000
_cell.angle_alpha   90.00
_cell.angle_beta   90.00
_cell.angle_gamma   90.00
#
_symmetry.space_group_name_H-M   'P 1'
#
loop_
_entity.id
_entity.type
_entity.pdbx_description
1 polymer ?
#
loop_
_entity_poly.entity_id
_entity_poly.type
_entity_poly.pdbx_seq_one_letter_code
_entity_poly.pdbx_strand_id
1 'polypeptide(L)'
;MSIPSGYRGSARSLSTAPLEVLLRRGASIESTHTVHAVVCDSRGRVLMRAGQPDFETFIRSALKPFQALPLISSGASETYSCGERGIAISCGSHSGTAGHAREAFRMLWNAELESSNLQCPVPSGCSSPLEHNCSGKHAAFLITARKMGWPIETYLQGDHPLQQEISRRIAELLG
;
A
#
# COMPACT_ATOMS: atom_id res chain seq x y z
N MET A 1 11.79 -5.63 23.49
CA MET A 1 12.14 -4.27 23.92
C MET A 1 10.99 -3.74 24.76
N SER A 2 11.15 -3.65 26.09
CA SER A 2 10.11 -3.21 27.01
C SER A 2 10.05 -1.68 27.03
N ILE A 3 8.88 -1.11 26.78
CA ILE A 3 8.63 0.33 26.88
C ILE A 3 8.65 0.74 28.36
N PRO A 4 9.37 1.79 28.75
CA PRO A 4 9.43 2.21 30.16
C PRO A 4 8.04 2.65 30.65
N SER A 5 7.61 2.07 31.78
CA SER A 5 6.36 2.34 32.49
C SER A 5 6.42 3.68 33.25
N GLY A 6 6.48 4.81 32.56
CA GLY A 6 6.71 6.10 33.21
C GLY A 6 5.90 7.30 32.69
N TYR A 7 4.97 7.15 31.75
CA TYR A 7 4.19 8.28 31.24
C TYR A 7 2.77 8.27 31.81
N ARG A 8 2.61 8.60 33.09
CA ARG A 8 1.33 9.03 33.71
C ARG A 8 1.31 10.56 33.78
N GLY A 9 1.33 11.21 32.62
CA GLY A 9 0.92 12.61 32.51
C GLY A 9 -0.39 12.63 31.74
N SER A 10 -1.34 13.48 32.11
CA SER A 10 -2.45 13.85 31.24
C SER A 10 -1.83 14.44 29.98
N ALA A 11 -1.73 13.63 28.91
CA ALA A 11 -1.08 14.06 27.68
C ALA A 11 -1.92 15.19 27.08
N ARG A 12 -1.51 16.43 27.33
CA ARG A 12 -1.96 17.56 26.54
C ARG A 12 -1.55 17.24 25.11
N SER A 13 -2.52 16.99 24.24
CA SER A 13 -2.27 16.84 22.81
C SER A 13 -1.49 18.06 22.33
N LEU A 14 -0.26 17.83 21.85
CA LEU A 14 0.55 18.89 21.25
C LEU A 14 -0.07 19.25 19.91
N SER A 15 -0.37 20.53 19.69
CA SER A 15 -0.94 21.03 18.44
C SER A 15 -0.06 22.15 17.90
N THR A 16 0.20 22.11 16.61
CA THR A 16 0.94 23.14 15.88
C THR A 16 0.26 23.48 14.55
N ALA A 17 0.71 24.55 13.90
CA ALA A 17 0.35 24.86 12.52
C ALA A 17 0.73 23.68 11.57
N PRO A 18 0.19 23.63 10.35
CA PRO A 18 0.64 22.68 9.34
C PRO A 18 2.17 22.77 9.16
N LEU A 19 2.78 21.64 8.84
CA LEU A 19 4.20 21.60 8.52
C LEU A 19 4.42 22.08 7.08
N GLU A 20 5.49 22.85 6.86
CA GLU A 20 5.93 23.21 5.51
C GLU A 20 7.13 22.36 5.11
N VAL A 21 7.01 21.66 3.99
CA VAL A 21 8.10 20.92 3.38
C VAL A 21 8.58 21.67 2.15
N LEU A 22 9.84 22.09 2.18
CA LEU A 22 10.47 22.85 1.10
C LEU A 22 11.34 21.93 0.24
N LEU A 23 11.02 21.81 -1.04
CA LEU A 23 11.89 21.20 -2.01
C LEU A 23 12.82 22.29 -2.56
N ARG A 24 14.12 22.00 -2.56
CA ARG A 24 15.14 22.95 -3.02
C ARG A 24 15.91 22.39 -4.21
N ARG A 25 16.22 23.28 -5.14
CA ARG A 25 17.19 23.04 -6.20
C ARG A 25 18.37 23.99 -5.99
N GLY A 26 19.45 23.45 -5.41
CA GLY A 26 20.54 24.28 -4.90
C GLY A 26 20.06 25.20 -3.78
N ALA A 27 20.32 26.50 -3.88
CA ALA A 27 19.88 27.50 -2.89
C ALA A 27 18.42 27.94 -3.06
N SER A 28 17.80 27.71 -4.22
CA SER A 28 16.45 28.16 -4.53
C SER A 28 15.39 27.18 -4.05
N ILE A 29 14.25 27.71 -3.59
CA ILE A 29 13.05 26.90 -3.29
C ILE A 29 12.38 26.60 -4.62
N GLU A 30 12.24 25.30 -4.95
CA GLU A 30 11.56 24.81 -6.16
C GLU A 30 10.06 24.67 -5.93
N SER A 31 9.67 24.13 -4.77
CA SER A 31 8.27 24.01 -4.38
C SER A 31 8.11 23.98 -2.86
N THR A 32 6.91 24.36 -2.40
CA THR A 32 6.50 24.30 -0.99
C THR A 32 5.26 23.41 -0.89
N HIS A 33 5.25 22.51 0.09
CA HIS A 33 4.13 21.60 0.35
C HIS A 33 3.65 21.78 1.77
N THR A 34 2.34 21.95 1.95
CA THR A 34 1.68 21.96 3.26
C THR A 34 1.35 20.53 3.66
N VAL A 35 1.77 20.14 4.88
CA VAL A 35 1.57 18.77 5.38
C VAL A 35 0.77 18.84 6.68
N HIS A 36 -0.32 18.07 6.72
CA HIS A 36 -1.06 17.78 7.93
C HIS A 36 -0.58 16.44 8.48
N ALA A 37 -0.39 16.35 9.80
CA ALA A 37 0.10 15.14 10.44
C ALA A 37 -0.60 14.89 11.76
N VAL A 38 -0.77 13.62 12.09
CA VAL A 38 -1.33 13.15 13.35
C VAL A 38 -0.54 11.96 13.87
N VAL A 39 -0.31 11.95 15.19
CA VAL A 39 0.28 10.81 15.90
C VAL A 39 -0.75 10.34 16.92
N CYS A 40 -1.12 9.07 16.82
CA CYS A 40 -2.04 8.43 17.76
C CYS A 40 -1.34 7.32 18.55
N ASP A 41 -1.88 7.02 19.73
CA ASP A 41 -1.49 5.81 20.45
C ASP A 41 -2.24 4.57 19.90
N SER A 42 -1.95 3.39 20.46
CA SER A 42 -2.58 2.13 20.07
C SER A 42 -4.09 2.05 20.37
N ARG A 43 -4.65 3.04 21.05
CA ARG A 43 -6.09 3.18 21.34
C ARG A 43 -6.76 4.25 20.49
N GLY A 44 -6.05 4.79 19.48
CA GLY A 44 -6.55 5.85 18.61
C GLY A 44 -6.56 7.26 19.24
N ARG A 45 -6.02 7.45 20.45
CA ARG A 45 -5.98 8.78 21.08
C ARG A 45 -4.90 9.62 20.41
N VAL A 46 -5.27 10.84 19.97
CA VAL A 46 -4.34 11.78 19.37
C VAL A 46 -3.36 12.30 20.42
N LEU A 47 -2.08 12.06 20.21
CA LEU A 47 -0.98 12.51 21.04
C LEU A 47 -0.38 13.83 20.52
N MET A 48 -0.23 13.95 19.20
CA MET A 48 0.33 15.11 18.52
C MET A 48 -0.41 15.35 17.21
N ARG A 49 -0.53 16.61 16.82
CA ARG A 49 -1.07 17.00 15.52
C ARG A 49 -0.36 18.23 14.96
N ALA A 50 -0.24 18.29 13.65
CA ALA A 50 0.17 19.46 12.90
C ALA A 50 -0.89 19.78 11.85
N GLY A 51 -1.45 20.97 11.88
CA GLY A 51 -2.56 21.37 11.01
C GLY A 51 -3.88 20.69 11.39
N GLN A 52 -4.58 20.20 10.37
CA GLN A 52 -5.91 19.59 10.48
C GLN A 52 -5.81 18.07 10.41
N PRO A 53 -5.94 17.33 11.52
CA PRO A 53 -5.87 15.85 11.51
C PRO A 53 -7.04 15.21 10.75
N ASP A 54 -8.18 15.90 10.70
CA ASP A 54 -9.39 15.44 10.02
C ASP A 54 -9.47 15.93 8.56
N PHE A 55 -8.33 16.32 7.96
CA PHE A 55 -8.26 16.77 6.58
C PHE A 55 -8.60 15.60 5.63
N GLU A 56 -9.69 15.75 4.90
CA GLU A 56 -10.13 14.75 3.92
C GLU A 56 -9.20 14.74 2.71
N THR A 57 -8.67 13.56 2.40
CA THR A 57 -7.80 13.35 1.25
C THR A 57 -7.89 11.93 0.73
N PHE A 58 -7.45 11.72 -0.52
CA PHE A 58 -7.30 10.37 -1.05
C PHE A 58 -6.08 9.69 -0.44
N ILE A 59 -6.30 8.54 0.23
CA ILE A 59 -5.24 7.76 0.89
C ILE A 59 -4.19 7.21 -0.10
N ARG A 60 -4.56 7.02 -1.38
CA ARG A 60 -3.69 6.58 -2.48
C ARG A 60 -2.88 5.33 -2.11
N SER A 61 -1.56 5.35 -2.37
CA SER A 61 -0.68 4.19 -2.17
C SER A 61 -0.51 3.75 -0.70
N ALA A 62 -0.85 4.60 0.26
CA ALA A 62 -0.85 4.21 1.67
C ALA A 62 -1.92 3.15 2.00
N LEU A 63 -2.91 2.96 1.12
CA LEU A 63 -3.93 1.92 1.26
C LEU A 63 -3.42 0.51 0.87
N LYS A 64 -2.28 0.38 0.20
CA LYS A 64 -1.81 -0.91 -0.33
C LYS A 64 -1.68 -2.03 0.70
N PRO A 65 -1.21 -1.81 1.94
CA PRO A 65 -1.19 -2.88 2.95
C PRO A 65 -2.57 -3.47 3.21
N PHE A 66 -3.60 -2.62 3.26
CA PHE A 66 -4.99 -3.08 3.44
C PHE A 66 -5.51 -3.79 2.19
N GLN A 67 -5.14 -3.32 1.00
CA GLN A 67 -5.49 -3.97 -0.27
C GLN A 67 -4.81 -5.34 -0.43
N ALA A 68 -3.69 -5.57 0.24
CA ALA A 68 -2.99 -6.86 0.22
C ALA A 68 -3.56 -7.89 1.23
N LEU A 69 -4.50 -7.53 2.09
CA LEU A 69 -5.08 -8.45 3.08
C LEU A 69 -5.67 -9.72 2.45
N PRO A 70 -6.40 -9.67 1.32
CA PRO A 70 -6.92 -10.88 0.69
C PRO A 70 -5.82 -11.87 0.24
N LEU A 71 -4.62 -11.39 -0.12
CA LEU A 71 -3.48 -12.24 -0.44
C LEU A 71 -3.15 -13.20 0.70
N ILE A 72 -3.20 -12.69 1.94
CA ILE A 72 -2.90 -13.47 3.14
C ILE A 72 -4.12 -14.28 3.58
N SER A 73 -5.27 -13.62 3.72
CA SER A 73 -6.47 -14.26 4.29
C SER A 73 -7.07 -15.37 3.41
N SER A 74 -6.80 -15.38 2.10
CA SER A 74 -7.19 -16.46 1.19
C SER A 74 -6.23 -17.65 1.19
N GLY A 75 -5.06 -17.52 1.82
CA GLY A 75 -3.97 -18.48 1.73
C GLY A 75 -3.24 -18.47 0.38
N ALA A 76 -3.45 -17.44 -0.47
CA ALA A 76 -2.78 -17.36 -1.78
C ALA A 76 -1.27 -17.17 -1.62
N SER A 77 -0.83 -16.44 -0.60
CA SER A 77 0.59 -16.23 -0.30
C SER A 77 1.34 -17.54 -0.04
N GLU A 78 0.74 -18.44 0.71
CA GLU A 78 1.29 -19.76 1.02
C GLU A 78 1.20 -20.69 -0.19
N THR A 79 0.03 -20.75 -0.83
CA THR A 79 -0.20 -21.62 -1.99
C THR A 79 0.80 -21.37 -3.11
N TYR A 80 1.10 -20.09 -3.38
CA TYR A 80 2.01 -19.69 -4.45
C TYR A 80 3.39 -19.26 -3.97
N SER A 81 3.74 -19.60 -2.73
CA SER A 81 5.06 -19.39 -2.15
C SER A 81 5.59 -17.96 -2.33
N CYS A 82 4.75 -16.94 -2.03
CA CYS A 82 5.14 -15.54 -2.20
C CYS A 82 6.35 -15.15 -1.36
N GLY A 83 6.42 -15.64 -0.12
CA GLY A 83 7.45 -15.25 0.84
C GLY A 83 7.39 -13.78 1.24
N GLU A 84 8.29 -13.39 2.13
CA GLU A 84 8.31 -12.03 2.70
C GLU A 84 8.48 -10.93 1.64
N ARG A 85 9.31 -11.16 0.61
CA ARG A 85 9.55 -10.18 -0.47
C ARG A 85 8.31 -9.95 -1.31
N GLY A 86 7.59 -11.01 -1.67
CA GLY A 86 6.35 -10.91 -2.42
C GLY A 86 5.28 -10.17 -1.63
N ILE A 87 5.16 -10.45 -0.33
CA ILE A 87 4.26 -9.72 0.56
C ILE A 87 4.67 -8.24 0.64
N ALA A 88 5.95 -7.95 0.82
CA ALA A 88 6.45 -6.58 0.93
C ALA A 88 6.16 -5.74 -0.32
N ILE A 89 6.42 -6.25 -1.54
CA ILE A 89 6.12 -5.47 -2.76
C ILE A 89 4.61 -5.34 -3.04
N SER A 90 3.79 -6.21 -2.45
CA SER A 90 2.32 -6.12 -2.52
C SER A 90 1.78 -4.96 -1.68
N CYS A 91 2.47 -4.64 -0.58
CA CYS A 91 2.07 -3.64 0.41
C CYS A 91 2.60 -2.24 0.12
N GLY A 92 3.46 -2.03 -0.86
CA GLY A 92 4.11 -0.74 -1.10
C GLY A 92 4.20 -0.34 -2.56
N SER A 93 4.62 0.91 -2.78
CA SER A 93 5.09 1.37 -4.09
C SER A 93 6.59 1.12 -4.17
N HIS A 94 7.06 0.71 -5.33
CA HIS A 94 8.47 0.44 -5.59
C HIS A 94 8.99 1.19 -6.82
N SER A 95 10.30 1.28 -6.98
CA SER A 95 10.95 2.06 -8.04
C SER A 95 11.16 1.29 -9.36
N GLY A 96 10.53 0.13 -9.53
CA GLY A 96 10.58 -0.63 -10.79
C GLY A 96 11.95 -1.22 -11.14
N THR A 97 12.86 -1.35 -10.17
CA THR A 97 14.17 -1.97 -10.45
C THR A 97 14.02 -3.42 -10.91
N ALA A 98 15.06 -3.96 -11.54
CA ALA A 98 15.09 -5.37 -11.97
C ALA A 98 14.78 -6.36 -10.83
N GLY A 99 15.13 -6.02 -9.57
CA GLY A 99 14.79 -6.81 -8.39
C GLY A 99 13.29 -6.82 -8.10
N HIS A 100 12.64 -5.66 -8.20
CA HIS A 100 11.18 -5.55 -8.03
C HIS A 100 10.42 -6.26 -9.15
N ALA A 101 10.81 -6.04 -10.39
CA ALA A 101 10.19 -6.69 -11.57
C ALA A 101 10.31 -8.21 -11.50
N ARG A 102 11.49 -8.72 -11.10
CA ARG A 102 11.72 -10.15 -10.91
C ARG A 102 10.84 -10.75 -9.84
N GLU A 103 10.64 -10.04 -8.73
CA GLU A 103 9.80 -10.52 -7.64
C GLU A 103 8.31 -10.55 -8.06
N ALA A 104 7.81 -9.51 -8.72
CA ALA A 104 6.46 -9.49 -9.26
C ALA A 104 6.26 -10.62 -10.30
N PHE A 105 7.25 -10.84 -11.19
CA PHE A 105 7.23 -11.93 -12.15
C PHE A 105 7.20 -13.30 -11.45
N ARG A 106 8.03 -13.50 -10.41
CA ARG A 106 8.08 -14.76 -9.65
C ARG A 106 6.72 -15.08 -9.02
N MET A 107 6.02 -14.08 -8.47
CA MET A 107 4.67 -14.25 -7.91
C MET A 107 3.70 -14.75 -8.98
N LEU A 108 3.70 -14.13 -10.16
CA LEU A 108 2.82 -14.53 -11.26
C LEU A 108 3.18 -15.93 -11.77
N TRP A 109 4.47 -16.18 -11.99
CA TRP A 109 4.97 -17.46 -12.48
C TRP A 109 4.55 -18.64 -11.59
N ASN A 110 4.65 -18.48 -10.28
CA ASN A 110 4.25 -19.51 -9.32
C ASN A 110 2.74 -19.84 -9.37
N ALA A 111 1.94 -18.92 -9.87
CA ALA A 111 0.49 -19.08 -10.06
C ALA A 111 0.09 -19.41 -11.51
N GLU A 112 1.06 -19.73 -12.35
CA GLU A 112 0.85 -20.00 -13.79
C GLU A 112 0.14 -18.83 -14.50
N LEU A 113 0.57 -17.62 -14.19
CA LEU A 113 0.08 -16.36 -14.76
C LEU A 113 1.21 -15.67 -15.52
N GLU A 114 0.84 -14.92 -16.54
CA GLU A 114 1.77 -14.17 -17.37
C GLU A 114 1.82 -12.68 -16.97
N SER A 115 2.93 -12.02 -17.32
CA SER A 115 3.06 -10.57 -17.13
C SER A 115 2.04 -9.76 -17.95
N SER A 116 1.53 -10.32 -19.02
CA SER A 116 0.44 -9.77 -19.84
C SER A 116 -0.90 -9.69 -19.11
N ASN A 117 -1.10 -10.46 -18.03
CA ASN A 117 -2.28 -10.34 -17.17
C ASN A 117 -2.28 -9.07 -16.30
N LEU A 118 -1.12 -8.41 -16.15
CA LEU A 118 -1.03 -7.16 -15.42
C LEU A 118 -1.73 -6.04 -16.17
N GLN A 119 -2.68 -5.37 -15.53
CA GLN A 119 -3.41 -4.22 -16.08
C GLN A 119 -2.85 -2.86 -15.61
N CYS A 120 -1.70 -2.86 -14.93
CA CYS A 120 -0.98 -1.62 -14.69
C CYS A 120 -0.28 -1.16 -15.98
N PRO A 121 -0.15 0.17 -16.21
CA PRO A 121 0.49 0.67 -17.42
C PRO A 121 2.00 0.34 -17.45
N VAL A 122 2.56 0.28 -18.65
CA VAL A 122 4.02 0.26 -18.82
C VAL A 122 4.52 1.68 -18.55
N PRO A 123 5.45 1.89 -17.60
CA PRO A 123 5.98 3.22 -17.33
C PRO A 123 6.76 3.78 -18.52
N SER A 124 6.80 5.11 -18.64
CA SER A 124 7.59 5.76 -19.70
C SER A 124 9.07 5.35 -19.62
N GLY A 125 9.62 4.93 -20.75
CA GLY A 125 11.00 4.45 -20.84
C GLY A 125 11.24 3.02 -20.38
N CYS A 126 10.18 2.29 -19.97
CA CYS A 126 10.24 0.88 -19.60
C CYS A 126 9.66 -0.02 -20.70
N SER A 127 9.94 -1.30 -20.62
CA SER A 127 9.50 -2.31 -21.60
C SER A 127 8.39 -3.24 -21.09
N SER A 128 8.09 -3.19 -19.78
CA SER A 128 7.19 -4.15 -19.16
C SER A 128 6.33 -3.52 -18.06
N PRO A 129 5.07 -3.96 -17.89
CA PRO A 129 4.24 -3.57 -16.74
C PRO A 129 4.81 -4.06 -15.40
N LEU A 130 5.73 -5.03 -15.41
CA LEU A 130 6.45 -5.48 -14.22
C LEU A 130 7.28 -4.37 -13.56
N GLU A 131 7.70 -3.37 -14.34
CA GLU A 131 8.47 -2.20 -13.87
C GLU A 131 7.58 -1.09 -13.29
N HIS A 132 6.26 -1.23 -13.40
CA HIS A 132 5.33 -0.28 -12.79
C HIS A 132 5.40 -0.33 -11.26
N ASN A 133 5.35 0.83 -10.61
CA ASN A 133 5.44 0.97 -9.15
C ASN A 133 4.36 0.24 -8.35
N CYS A 134 3.33 -0.28 -9.01
CA CYS A 134 2.25 -1.06 -8.42
C CYS A 134 2.23 -2.52 -8.86
N SER A 135 3.21 -2.99 -9.66
CA SER A 135 3.16 -4.36 -10.23
C SER A 135 3.06 -5.44 -9.16
N GLY A 136 3.72 -5.25 -7.99
CA GLY A 136 3.61 -6.17 -6.87
C GLY A 136 2.18 -6.28 -6.32
N LYS A 137 1.47 -5.14 -6.15
CA LYS A 137 0.06 -5.15 -5.75
C LYS A 137 -0.81 -5.85 -6.80
N HIS A 138 -0.60 -5.57 -8.09
CA HIS A 138 -1.36 -6.21 -9.16
C HIS A 138 -1.08 -7.71 -9.23
N ALA A 139 0.16 -8.14 -9.04
CA ALA A 139 0.50 -9.56 -8.93
C ALA A 139 -0.24 -10.21 -7.75
N ALA A 140 -0.27 -9.55 -6.58
CA ALA A 140 -1.03 -10.04 -5.42
C ALA A 140 -2.52 -10.19 -5.72
N PHE A 141 -3.13 -9.24 -6.41
CA PHE A 141 -4.52 -9.31 -6.84
C PHE A 141 -4.79 -10.50 -7.75
N LEU A 142 -3.95 -10.68 -8.75
CA LEU A 142 -4.07 -11.75 -9.73
C LEU A 142 -3.92 -13.15 -9.09
N ILE A 143 -2.90 -13.35 -8.25
CA ILE A 143 -2.71 -14.64 -7.58
C ILE A 143 -3.79 -14.94 -6.55
N THR A 144 -4.35 -13.91 -5.92
CA THR A 144 -5.52 -14.07 -5.05
C THR A 144 -6.75 -14.48 -5.86
N ALA A 145 -7.01 -13.80 -6.98
CA ALA A 145 -8.11 -14.14 -7.87
C ALA A 145 -7.96 -15.59 -8.40
N ARG A 146 -6.74 -15.98 -8.82
CA ARG A 146 -6.42 -17.35 -9.26
C ARG A 146 -6.71 -18.37 -8.17
N LYS A 147 -6.29 -18.12 -6.93
CA LYS A 147 -6.52 -18.99 -5.77
C LYS A 147 -8.00 -19.19 -5.48
N MET A 148 -8.77 -18.12 -5.62
CA MET A 148 -10.20 -18.10 -5.32
C MET A 148 -11.09 -18.55 -6.48
N GLY A 149 -10.50 -18.83 -7.65
CA GLY A 149 -11.26 -19.18 -8.86
C GLY A 149 -12.07 -18.00 -9.42
N TRP A 150 -11.64 -16.75 -9.16
CA TRP A 150 -12.28 -15.55 -9.68
C TRP A 150 -11.73 -15.17 -11.06
N PRO A 151 -12.49 -14.43 -11.88
CA PRO A 151 -12.03 -14.00 -13.21
C PRO A 151 -10.74 -13.18 -13.14
N ILE A 152 -9.76 -13.50 -13.99
CA ILE A 152 -8.46 -12.82 -14.03
C ILE A 152 -8.55 -11.51 -14.82
N GLU A 153 -9.38 -11.47 -15.86
CA GLU A 153 -9.44 -10.38 -16.83
C GLU A 153 -10.09 -9.11 -16.28
N THR A 154 -10.90 -9.24 -15.23
CA THR A 154 -11.73 -8.15 -14.69
C THR A 154 -11.37 -7.75 -13.27
N TYR A 155 -10.21 -8.19 -12.77
CA TYR A 155 -9.82 -8.05 -11.35
C TYR A 155 -9.77 -6.60 -10.83
N LEU A 156 -9.79 -5.59 -11.70
CA LEU A 156 -9.84 -4.17 -11.32
C LEU A 156 -11.25 -3.57 -11.34
N GLN A 157 -12.25 -4.27 -11.84
CA GLN A 157 -13.63 -3.77 -11.87
C GLN A 157 -14.22 -3.70 -10.46
N GLY A 158 -14.97 -2.64 -10.17
CA GLY A 158 -15.49 -2.40 -8.82
C GLY A 158 -16.45 -3.48 -8.30
N ASP A 159 -17.14 -4.18 -9.19
CA ASP A 159 -18.04 -5.31 -8.89
C ASP A 159 -17.32 -6.68 -8.83
N HIS A 160 -16.01 -6.71 -9.13
CA HIS A 160 -15.24 -7.95 -9.06
C HIS A 160 -15.15 -8.45 -7.60
N PRO A 161 -15.28 -9.79 -7.34
CA PRO A 161 -15.24 -10.34 -5.98
C PRO A 161 -14.00 -9.93 -5.16
N LEU A 162 -12.84 -9.80 -5.79
CA LEU A 162 -11.63 -9.32 -5.13
C LEU A 162 -11.79 -7.89 -4.60
N GLN A 163 -12.35 -6.98 -5.42
CA GLN A 163 -12.52 -5.58 -5.01
C GLN A 163 -13.58 -5.44 -3.92
N GLN A 164 -14.62 -6.26 -3.97
CA GLN A 164 -15.63 -6.34 -2.91
C GLN A 164 -15.01 -6.87 -1.59
N GLU A 165 -14.18 -7.90 -1.66
CA GLU A 165 -13.47 -8.43 -0.49
C GLU A 165 -12.50 -7.40 0.12
N ILE A 166 -11.74 -6.67 -0.72
CA ILE A 166 -10.88 -5.58 -0.26
C ILE A 166 -11.71 -4.52 0.47
N SER A 167 -12.81 -4.06 -0.14
CA SER A 167 -13.68 -3.03 0.44
C SER A 167 -14.29 -3.49 1.77
N ARG A 168 -14.74 -4.74 1.83
CA ARG A 168 -15.27 -5.35 3.06
C ARG A 168 -14.22 -5.37 4.18
N ARG A 169 -12.98 -5.81 3.88
CA ARG A 169 -11.88 -5.84 4.86
C ARG A 169 -11.52 -4.46 5.36
N ILE A 170 -11.46 -3.48 4.47
CA ILE A 170 -11.18 -2.09 4.85
C ILE A 170 -12.29 -1.57 5.77
N ALA A 171 -13.56 -1.80 5.44
CA ALA A 171 -14.69 -1.38 6.27
C ALA A 171 -14.65 -2.01 7.67
N GLU A 172 -14.33 -3.32 7.78
CA GLU A 172 -14.18 -4.01 9.06
C GLU A 172 -13.08 -3.43 9.95
N LEU A 173 -12.01 -2.90 9.35
CA LEU A 173 -10.87 -2.31 10.09
C LEU A 173 -11.11 -0.86 10.49
N LEU A 174 -11.94 -0.15 9.74
CA LEU A 174 -12.21 1.27 10.00
C LEU A 174 -13.44 1.48 10.90
N GLY A 175 -14.27 0.46 11.12
CA GLY A 175 -15.49 0.51 11.93
C GLY A 175 -16.65 0.99 11.10
#